data_d7fd3cf22103b6eedbee10ce4dac6db6
#
_entry.id   d7fd3cf22103b6eedbee10ce4dac6db6
#
_cell.length_a   1.000
_cell.length_b   1.000
_cell.length_c   1.000
_cell.angle_alpha   90.00
_cell.angle_beta   90.00
_cell.angle_gamma   90.00
#
_symmetry.space_group_name_H-M   'P 1'
#
loop_
_entity.id
_entity.type
_entity.pdbx_description
1 polymer ?
#
loop_
_entity_poly.entity_id
_entity_poly.type
_entity_poly.pdbx_seq_one_letter_code
_entity_poly.pdbx_strand_id
1 'polypeptide(L)'
;MCPETFFRVLGPQPWRVAYVQPSRRPADGRYGENPNRLLKHTQMQVILKPPPANVQDMYLESLEAIGIEIRHHDIRFEEDNWEAPTLGAWGIGWQVVLDGLEISQFTYFQQSGGLDLEPISVELTYGLERIAAFLQNVEDVYRIRWNESVTYGDMRRAEEFELSVYDFEAADPETCRKLLDLYEGEATRLLAEYRRSKFENRKSTHADTGNNYRQGPQTPISDSSSNTLRRSEGPDTNFEFRVSSFGPPERFPLRKVYDLTLKCSHLFNILDARGAISVTERVALIARVRKLACSVAAIYVERQAAREVTA
;
A
#
# COMPACT_ATOMS: atom_id res chain seq x y z
N MET A 1 4.83 -0.05 -2.29
CA MET A 1 3.76 -0.59 -3.17
C MET A 1 2.51 0.27 -2.98
N CYS A 2 1.95 0.83 -4.04
CA CYS A 2 0.74 1.63 -3.94
C CYS A 2 -0.49 0.76 -3.60
N PRO A 3 -1.58 1.36 -3.07
CA PRO A 3 -2.74 0.60 -2.65
C PRO A 3 -3.35 -0.26 -3.77
N GLU A 4 -3.49 0.30 -4.99
CA GLU A 4 -4.09 -0.46 -6.09
C GLU A 4 -3.24 -1.67 -6.47
N THR A 5 -1.91 -1.52 -6.56
CA THR A 5 -1.01 -2.67 -6.80
C THR A 5 -1.13 -3.70 -5.70
N PHE A 6 -1.03 -3.28 -4.43
CA PHE A 6 -1.10 -4.20 -3.29
C PHE A 6 -2.36 -5.07 -3.33
N PHE A 7 -3.52 -4.45 -3.60
CA PHE A 7 -4.78 -5.18 -3.64
C PHE A 7 -4.98 -5.99 -4.92
N ARG A 8 -4.59 -5.44 -6.08
CA ARG A 8 -4.89 -6.05 -7.38
C ARG A 8 -3.98 -7.23 -7.74
N VAL A 9 -2.77 -7.28 -7.18
CA VAL A 9 -1.92 -8.47 -7.35
C VAL A 9 -2.45 -9.66 -6.56
N LEU A 10 -3.20 -9.43 -5.47
CA LEU A 10 -3.88 -10.46 -4.69
C LEU A 10 -5.10 -11.03 -5.45
N GLY A 11 -5.36 -12.32 -5.25
CA GLY A 11 -6.49 -13.03 -5.86
C GLY A 11 -6.27 -13.39 -7.34
N PRO A 12 -7.22 -14.10 -7.97
CA PRO A 12 -7.03 -14.69 -9.30
C PRO A 12 -7.32 -13.74 -10.47
N GLN A 13 -7.95 -12.58 -10.22
CA GLN A 13 -8.47 -11.72 -11.29
C GLN A 13 -7.35 -11.12 -12.15
N PRO A 14 -7.45 -11.17 -13.50
CA PRO A 14 -6.50 -10.53 -14.39
C PRO A 14 -6.46 -9.02 -14.18
N TRP A 15 -5.27 -8.42 -14.36
CA TRP A 15 -5.12 -6.97 -14.26
C TRP A 15 -4.01 -6.47 -15.18
N ARG A 16 -4.31 -5.39 -15.91
CA ARG A 16 -3.34 -4.70 -16.76
C ARG A 16 -3.48 -3.20 -16.53
N VAL A 17 -2.39 -2.56 -16.13
CA VAL A 17 -2.40 -1.13 -15.80
C VAL A 17 -1.04 -0.52 -16.03
N ALA A 18 -1.04 0.76 -16.43
CA ALA A 18 0.12 1.63 -16.37
C ALA A 18 -0.26 2.91 -15.63
N TYR A 19 0.58 3.34 -14.68
CA TYR A 19 0.34 4.57 -13.92
C TYR A 19 1.67 5.17 -13.45
N VAL A 20 1.65 6.47 -13.21
CA VAL A 20 2.81 7.22 -12.70
C VAL A 20 2.59 7.53 -11.23
N GLN A 21 3.62 7.33 -10.40
CA GLN A 21 3.59 7.71 -9.00
C GLN A 21 4.95 8.20 -8.51
N PRO A 22 4.99 9.13 -7.54
CA PRO A 22 6.20 9.43 -6.81
C PRO A 22 6.54 8.29 -5.82
N SER A 23 7.81 7.91 -5.79
CA SER A 23 8.36 6.98 -4.81
C SER A 23 9.27 7.75 -3.84
N ARG A 24 9.09 7.56 -2.54
CA ARG A 24 9.91 8.20 -1.50
C ARG A 24 10.75 7.16 -0.80
N ARG A 25 12.06 7.40 -0.79
CA ARG A 25 13.05 6.55 -0.12
C ARG A 25 13.92 7.43 0.79
N PRO A 26 13.55 7.64 2.06
CA PRO A 26 14.31 8.51 2.99
C PRO A 26 15.80 8.19 3.04
N ALA A 27 16.19 6.92 3.04
CA ALA A 27 17.59 6.50 3.05
C ALA A 27 18.40 6.90 1.79
N ASP A 28 17.73 7.26 0.70
CA ASP A 28 18.36 7.68 -0.56
C ASP A 28 18.56 9.19 -0.66
N GLY A 29 18.17 9.97 0.35
CA GLY A 29 18.42 11.41 0.42
C GLY A 29 19.91 11.73 0.26
N ARG A 30 20.22 12.76 -0.52
CA ARG A 30 21.58 13.27 -0.76
C ARG A 30 21.60 14.79 -0.88
N TYR A 31 20.69 15.47 -0.21
CA TYR A 31 20.60 16.93 -0.16
C TYR A 31 20.54 17.63 -1.54
N GLY A 32 20.07 16.90 -2.57
CA GLY A 32 20.06 17.41 -3.95
C GLY A 32 21.46 17.53 -4.60
N GLU A 33 22.49 16.89 -4.02
CA GLU A 33 23.88 16.97 -4.48
C GLU A 33 24.27 15.78 -5.37
N ASN A 34 23.56 14.65 -5.29
CA ASN A 34 23.86 13.51 -6.15
C ASN A 34 23.10 13.59 -7.48
N PRO A 35 23.79 13.42 -8.63
CA PRO A 35 23.18 13.59 -9.95
C PRO A 35 22.16 12.52 -10.34
N ASN A 36 22.18 11.33 -9.69
CA ASN A 36 21.38 10.17 -10.11
C ASN A 36 20.57 9.53 -8.98
N ARG A 37 20.71 9.99 -7.73
CA ARG A 37 20.01 9.45 -6.58
C ARG A 37 19.15 10.50 -5.91
N LEU A 38 17.86 10.22 -5.83
CA LEU A 38 16.84 11.10 -5.30
C LEU A 38 16.10 10.43 -4.14
N LEU A 39 15.81 11.19 -3.09
CA LEU A 39 14.90 10.78 -2.01
C LEU A 39 13.49 10.56 -2.56
N LYS A 40 13.06 11.44 -3.46
CA LYS A 40 11.75 11.39 -4.11
C LYS A 40 11.91 11.37 -5.63
N HIS A 41 11.65 10.24 -6.23
CA HIS A 41 11.73 10.06 -7.69
C HIS A 41 10.38 9.61 -8.25
N THR A 42 10.19 9.82 -9.54
CA THR A 42 8.95 9.49 -10.23
C THR A 42 9.12 8.18 -11.00
N GLN A 43 8.19 7.26 -10.80
CA GLN A 43 8.18 5.98 -11.48
C GLN A 43 6.92 5.84 -12.32
N MET A 44 7.06 5.34 -13.56
CA MET A 44 5.94 4.73 -14.28
C MET A 44 5.97 3.24 -13.99
N GLN A 45 4.87 2.74 -13.47
CA GLN A 45 4.68 1.32 -13.16
C GLN A 45 3.70 0.71 -14.14
N VAL A 46 4.08 -0.40 -14.76
CA VAL A 46 3.25 -1.21 -15.63
C VAL A 46 3.10 -2.57 -14.98
N ILE A 47 1.88 -3.02 -14.74
CA ILE A 47 1.60 -4.30 -14.10
C ILE A 47 0.73 -5.14 -15.02
N LEU A 48 1.21 -6.36 -15.27
CA LEU A 48 0.53 -7.34 -16.11
C LEU A 48 0.30 -8.63 -15.31
N LYS A 49 -0.96 -9.01 -15.18
CA LYS A 49 -1.40 -10.21 -14.47
C LYS A 49 -2.42 -10.99 -15.31
N PRO A 50 -2.18 -12.23 -15.68
CA PRO A 50 -0.90 -12.92 -15.56
C PRO A 50 0.17 -12.28 -16.45
N PRO A 51 1.48 -12.55 -16.20
CA PRO A 51 2.55 -12.04 -17.04
C PRO A 51 2.49 -12.66 -18.44
N PRO A 52 2.63 -11.86 -19.51
CA PRO A 52 2.78 -12.41 -20.87
C PRO A 52 4.15 -13.09 -21.03
N ALA A 53 4.24 -14.10 -21.89
CA ALA A 53 5.47 -14.84 -22.14
C ALA A 53 6.59 -13.97 -22.77
N ASN A 54 6.20 -12.94 -23.54
CA ASN A 54 7.11 -12.04 -24.25
C ASN A 54 7.28 -10.68 -23.56
N VAL A 55 7.14 -10.60 -22.25
CA VAL A 55 7.18 -9.33 -21.52
C VAL A 55 8.52 -8.59 -21.68
N GLN A 56 9.62 -9.30 -21.83
CA GLN A 56 10.93 -8.72 -22.07
C GLN A 56 11.00 -8.01 -23.44
N ASP A 57 10.46 -8.64 -24.48
CA ASP A 57 10.38 -8.02 -25.81
C ASP A 57 9.49 -6.79 -25.78
N MET A 58 8.32 -6.87 -25.14
CA MET A 58 7.42 -5.71 -24.95
C MET A 58 8.11 -4.54 -24.23
N TYR A 59 8.97 -4.83 -23.26
CA TYR A 59 9.74 -3.81 -22.57
C TYR A 59 10.76 -3.14 -23.51
N LEU A 60 11.54 -3.94 -24.25
CA LEU A 60 12.52 -3.42 -25.22
C LEU A 60 11.81 -2.59 -26.30
N GLU A 61 10.72 -3.05 -26.86
CA GLU A 61 9.87 -2.30 -27.78
C GLU A 61 9.39 -0.97 -27.19
N SER A 62 9.09 -0.94 -25.89
CA SER A 62 8.69 0.31 -25.21
C SER A 62 9.82 1.32 -25.10
N LEU A 63 11.07 0.89 -24.97
CA LEU A 63 12.24 1.77 -24.99
C LEU A 63 12.46 2.32 -26.40
N GLU A 64 12.34 1.50 -27.44
CA GLU A 64 12.42 1.97 -28.83
C GLU A 64 11.32 2.99 -29.16
N ALA A 65 10.10 2.76 -28.65
CA ALA A 65 8.97 3.67 -28.88
C ALA A 65 9.17 5.08 -28.29
N ILE A 66 10.01 5.22 -27.26
CA ILE A 66 10.37 6.54 -26.70
C ILE A 66 11.67 7.11 -27.29
N GLY A 67 12.27 6.45 -28.30
CA GLY A 67 13.43 6.93 -29.04
C GLY A 67 14.79 6.42 -28.57
N ILE A 68 14.83 5.36 -27.76
CA ILE A 68 16.08 4.69 -27.38
C ILE A 68 16.38 3.60 -28.42
N GLU A 69 17.38 3.83 -29.25
CA GLU A 69 17.81 2.87 -30.29
C GLU A 69 18.60 1.73 -29.65
N ILE A 70 17.91 0.71 -29.12
CA ILE A 70 18.50 -0.38 -28.30
C ILE A 70 19.72 -1.06 -28.92
N ARG A 71 19.82 -1.08 -30.26
CA ARG A 71 20.95 -1.69 -30.98
C ARG A 71 22.27 -0.90 -30.86
N HIS A 72 22.19 0.37 -30.45
CA HIS A 72 23.35 1.25 -30.32
C HIS A 72 23.83 1.37 -28.86
N HIS A 73 23.15 0.67 -27.92
CA HIS A 73 23.40 0.78 -26.50
C HIS A 73 23.65 -0.58 -25.85
N ASP A 74 24.40 -0.57 -24.75
CA ASP A 74 24.60 -1.74 -23.90
C ASP A 74 23.42 -1.85 -22.92
N ILE A 75 22.52 -2.81 -23.18
CA ILE A 75 21.39 -3.10 -22.34
C ILE A 75 21.60 -4.44 -21.65
N ARG A 76 21.62 -4.42 -20.31
CA ARG A 76 21.80 -5.60 -19.49
C ARG A 76 20.64 -5.79 -18.54
N PHE A 77 20.26 -7.06 -18.34
CA PHE A 77 19.35 -7.50 -17.31
C PHE A 77 20.19 -8.19 -16.23
N GLU A 78 20.35 -7.53 -15.10
CA GLU A 78 21.13 -8.03 -13.97
C GLU A 78 20.19 -8.43 -12.84
N GLU A 79 20.41 -9.60 -12.22
CA GLU A 79 19.55 -10.10 -11.15
C GLU A 79 19.51 -9.12 -9.99
N ASP A 80 18.29 -8.71 -9.62
CA ASP A 80 18.01 -7.82 -8.49
C ASP A 80 16.62 -8.12 -7.93
N ASN A 81 16.57 -8.93 -6.88
CA ASN A 81 15.33 -9.33 -6.25
C ASN A 81 14.75 -8.18 -5.43
N TRP A 82 13.47 -7.94 -5.61
CA TRP A 82 12.77 -6.87 -4.92
C TRP A 82 12.11 -7.36 -3.63
N GLU A 83 12.23 -6.56 -2.56
CA GLU A 83 11.60 -6.84 -1.28
C GLU A 83 10.97 -5.58 -0.65
N ALA A 84 9.80 -5.78 -0.03
CA ALA A 84 9.17 -4.81 0.87
C ALA A 84 8.83 -5.50 2.20
N PRO A 85 9.81 -5.63 3.11
CA PRO A 85 9.67 -6.43 4.33
C PRO A 85 8.52 -5.98 5.23
N THR A 86 8.26 -4.65 5.33
CA THR A 86 7.14 -4.07 6.10
C THR A 86 5.77 -4.43 5.52
N LEU A 87 5.69 -4.79 4.25
CA LEU A 87 4.45 -5.16 3.57
C LEU A 87 4.29 -6.67 3.40
N GLY A 88 5.29 -7.46 3.81
CA GLY A 88 5.29 -8.90 3.55
C GLY A 88 5.19 -9.22 2.07
N ALA A 89 5.95 -8.47 1.26
CA ALA A 89 5.95 -8.61 -0.20
C ALA A 89 7.36 -8.81 -0.71
N TRP A 90 7.52 -9.65 -1.74
CA TRP A 90 8.77 -9.86 -2.44
C TRP A 90 8.53 -10.41 -3.85
N GLY A 91 9.55 -10.30 -4.69
CA GLY A 91 9.51 -10.84 -6.05
C GLY A 91 10.89 -11.09 -6.61
N ILE A 92 10.97 -12.03 -7.55
CA ILE A 92 12.16 -12.30 -8.34
C ILE A 92 12.27 -11.19 -9.38
N GLY A 93 13.44 -10.59 -9.52
CA GLY A 93 13.59 -9.44 -10.38
C GLY A 93 14.94 -9.23 -11.00
N TRP A 94 14.98 -8.27 -11.88
CA TRP A 94 16.17 -7.78 -12.58
C TRP A 94 16.15 -6.27 -12.64
N GLN A 95 17.28 -5.64 -12.37
CA GLN A 95 17.50 -4.27 -12.80
C GLN A 95 17.85 -4.26 -14.30
N VAL A 96 17.36 -3.26 -15.01
CA VAL A 96 17.74 -3.02 -16.41
C VAL A 96 18.71 -1.86 -16.45
N VAL A 97 19.92 -2.16 -16.90
CA VAL A 97 21.03 -1.21 -16.98
C VAL A 97 21.23 -0.82 -18.43
N LEU A 98 21.19 0.48 -18.71
CA LEU A 98 21.44 1.09 -20.01
C LEU A 98 22.74 1.89 -19.94
N ASP A 99 23.76 1.47 -20.71
CA ASP A 99 25.10 2.08 -20.72
C ASP A 99 25.69 2.30 -19.31
N GLY A 100 25.46 1.34 -18.41
CA GLY A 100 25.95 1.38 -17.05
C GLY A 100 25.04 2.10 -16.04
N LEU A 101 23.90 2.67 -16.45
CA LEU A 101 22.93 3.31 -15.58
C LEU A 101 21.66 2.45 -15.47
N GLU A 102 21.26 2.06 -14.27
CA GLU A 102 19.96 1.44 -14.02
C GLU A 102 18.83 2.41 -14.37
N ILE A 103 17.96 2.03 -15.32
CA ILE A 103 16.82 2.84 -15.77
C ILE A 103 15.47 2.26 -15.37
N SER A 104 15.40 0.96 -15.17
CA SER A 104 14.15 0.24 -14.88
C SER A 104 14.41 -0.99 -14.05
N GLN A 105 13.34 -1.51 -13.45
CA GLN A 105 13.35 -2.76 -12.74
C GLN A 105 12.19 -3.64 -13.22
N PHE A 106 12.46 -4.94 -13.41
CA PHE A 106 11.48 -5.99 -13.60
C PHE A 106 11.25 -6.71 -12.30
N THR A 107 10.01 -6.99 -11.94
CA THR A 107 9.71 -7.79 -10.75
C THR A 107 8.55 -8.73 -11.01
N TYR A 108 8.80 -10.02 -10.88
CA TYR A 108 7.76 -11.03 -10.83
C TYR A 108 7.34 -11.22 -9.38
N PHE A 109 6.24 -10.62 -8.98
CA PHE A 109 5.75 -10.72 -7.60
C PHE A 109 5.41 -12.15 -7.24
N GLN A 110 6.03 -12.64 -6.16
CA GLN A 110 5.78 -13.96 -5.60
C GLN A 110 4.84 -13.89 -4.41
N GLN A 111 4.95 -12.83 -3.60
CA GLN A 111 4.19 -12.68 -2.37
C GLN A 111 3.76 -11.22 -2.16
N SER A 112 2.56 -11.01 -1.61
CA SER A 112 2.07 -9.71 -1.17
C SER A 112 1.21 -9.87 0.08
N GLY A 113 1.47 -9.06 1.12
CA GLY A 113 0.77 -9.17 2.38
C GLY A 113 0.94 -10.54 3.06
N GLY A 114 2.08 -11.20 2.86
CA GLY A 114 2.37 -12.52 3.38
C GLY A 114 1.61 -13.67 2.71
N LEU A 115 0.90 -13.40 1.60
CA LEU A 115 0.18 -14.40 0.82
C LEU A 115 0.91 -14.65 -0.50
N ASP A 116 1.12 -15.91 -0.83
CA ASP A 116 1.66 -16.32 -2.13
C ASP A 116 0.67 -15.96 -3.24
N LEU A 117 1.18 -15.55 -4.40
CA LEU A 117 0.38 -15.05 -5.49
C LEU A 117 0.16 -16.12 -6.57
N GLU A 118 -1.13 -16.35 -6.89
CA GLU A 118 -1.56 -17.25 -7.95
C GLU A 118 -2.76 -16.63 -8.70
N PRO A 119 -2.61 -16.29 -9.99
CA PRO A 119 -1.37 -16.24 -10.74
C PRO A 119 -0.44 -15.11 -10.26
N ILE A 120 0.86 -15.26 -10.49
CA ILE A 120 1.82 -14.17 -10.27
C ILE A 120 1.56 -13.03 -11.24
N SER A 121 2.14 -11.86 -10.95
CA SER A 121 2.15 -10.70 -11.85
C SER A 121 3.57 -10.24 -12.11
N VAL A 122 3.79 -9.58 -13.24
CA VAL A 122 5.03 -8.86 -13.52
C VAL A 122 4.80 -7.36 -13.40
N GLU A 123 5.72 -6.68 -12.75
CA GLU A 123 5.82 -5.23 -12.70
C GLU A 123 7.03 -4.76 -13.50
N LEU A 124 6.83 -3.77 -14.37
CA LEU A 124 7.88 -3.03 -15.04
C LEU A 124 7.90 -1.64 -14.41
N THR A 125 8.99 -1.30 -13.74
CA THR A 125 9.15 -0.03 -13.04
C THR A 125 10.16 0.83 -13.77
N TYR A 126 9.69 1.86 -14.48
CA TYR A 126 10.54 2.79 -15.24
C TYR A 126 10.91 3.97 -14.34
N GLY A 127 12.21 4.25 -14.20
CA GLY A 127 12.73 5.44 -13.51
C GLY A 127 12.73 6.66 -14.45
N LEU A 128 11.68 7.49 -14.35
CA LEU A 128 11.41 8.52 -15.34
C LEU A 128 12.50 9.58 -15.40
N GLU A 129 13.10 9.97 -14.28
CA GLU A 129 14.20 10.94 -14.25
C GLU A 129 15.44 10.41 -14.99
N ARG A 130 15.82 9.16 -14.77
CA ARG A 130 16.99 8.55 -15.42
C ARG A 130 16.77 8.37 -16.91
N ILE A 131 15.58 7.95 -17.33
CA ILE A 131 15.21 7.83 -18.74
C ILE A 131 15.19 9.22 -19.40
N ALA A 132 14.61 10.24 -18.77
CA ALA A 132 14.58 11.59 -19.30
C ALA A 132 15.98 12.21 -19.39
N ALA A 133 16.84 11.97 -18.40
CA ALA A 133 18.24 12.42 -18.45
C ALA A 133 18.99 11.76 -19.60
N PHE A 134 18.81 10.46 -19.80
CA PHE A 134 19.40 9.73 -20.93
C PHE A 134 18.93 10.29 -22.27
N LEU A 135 17.63 10.45 -22.49
CA LEU A 135 17.05 10.97 -23.73
C LEU A 135 17.50 12.42 -24.03
N GLN A 136 17.78 13.21 -23.01
CA GLN A 136 18.29 14.59 -23.16
C GLN A 136 19.81 14.67 -23.14
N ASN A 137 20.50 13.53 -23.04
CA ASN A 137 21.97 13.46 -22.96
C ASN A 137 22.55 14.38 -21.87
N VAL A 138 21.98 14.26 -20.65
CA VAL A 138 22.46 14.97 -19.46
C VAL A 138 22.85 13.97 -18.37
N GLU A 139 23.96 14.21 -17.69
CA GLU A 139 24.50 13.32 -16.65
C GLU A 139 23.90 13.58 -15.27
N ASP A 140 23.21 14.70 -15.09
CA ASP A 140 22.61 15.14 -13.83
C ASP A 140 21.11 15.34 -14.03
N VAL A 141 20.29 14.59 -13.28
CA VAL A 141 18.83 14.68 -13.35
C VAL A 141 18.31 16.09 -13.09
N TYR A 142 19.02 16.90 -12.32
CA TYR A 142 18.65 18.31 -12.09
C TYR A 142 18.83 19.20 -13.31
N ARG A 143 19.57 18.76 -14.34
CA ARG A 143 19.74 19.46 -15.62
C ARG A 143 18.70 19.08 -16.67
N ILE A 144 17.83 18.11 -16.39
CA ILE A 144 16.72 17.78 -17.28
C ILE A 144 15.90 19.04 -17.54
N ARG A 145 15.70 19.38 -18.80
CA ARG A 145 14.85 20.50 -19.21
C ARG A 145 13.39 20.07 -19.09
N TRP A 146 12.67 20.74 -18.21
CA TRP A 146 11.23 20.55 -18.07
C TRP A 146 10.45 21.25 -19.19
N ASN A 147 10.91 22.43 -19.54
CA ASN A 147 10.49 23.20 -20.69
C ASN A 147 11.63 24.11 -21.14
N GLU A 148 11.36 25.14 -21.99
CA GLU A 148 12.36 26.03 -22.54
C GLU A 148 13.12 26.87 -21.49
N SER A 149 12.50 27.18 -20.35
CA SER A 149 13.00 28.11 -19.32
C SER A 149 13.18 27.46 -17.93
N VAL A 150 12.72 26.24 -17.71
CA VAL A 150 12.71 25.60 -16.38
C VAL A 150 13.40 24.25 -16.47
N THR A 151 14.30 23.98 -15.54
CA THR A 151 14.92 22.67 -15.34
C THR A 151 14.20 21.87 -14.25
N TYR A 152 14.44 20.56 -14.21
CA TYR A 152 13.98 19.71 -13.11
C TYR A 152 14.60 20.15 -11.78
N GLY A 153 15.85 20.66 -11.82
CA GLY A 153 16.52 21.22 -10.64
C GLY A 153 15.80 22.42 -10.04
N ASP A 154 15.30 23.32 -10.88
CA ASP A 154 14.53 24.48 -10.42
C ASP A 154 13.26 24.07 -9.66
N MET A 155 12.69 22.93 -10.00
CA MET A 155 11.46 22.42 -9.40
C MET A 155 11.70 21.52 -8.19
N ARG A 156 12.81 20.77 -8.16
CA ARG A 156 12.94 19.63 -7.23
C ARG A 156 14.14 19.72 -6.29
N ARG A 157 15.21 20.45 -6.63
CA ARG A 157 16.43 20.44 -5.81
C ARG A 157 16.20 20.98 -4.40
N ALA A 158 15.42 22.03 -4.25
CA ALA A 158 15.08 22.58 -2.94
C ALA A 158 14.27 21.56 -2.09
N GLU A 159 13.30 20.89 -2.70
CA GLU A 159 12.51 19.82 -2.02
C GLU A 159 13.43 18.67 -1.58
N GLU A 160 14.34 18.21 -2.43
CA GLU A 160 15.30 17.14 -2.10
C GLU A 160 16.22 17.53 -0.94
N PHE A 161 16.70 18.78 -0.93
CA PHE A 161 17.50 19.31 0.17
C PHE A 161 16.71 19.33 1.49
N GLU A 162 15.54 19.96 1.49
CA GLU A 162 14.71 20.13 2.70
C GLU A 162 14.23 18.78 3.26
N LEU A 163 13.82 17.84 2.40
CA LEU A 163 13.42 16.50 2.82
C LEU A 163 14.62 15.72 3.38
N SER A 164 15.81 15.85 2.80
CA SER A 164 17.03 15.23 3.34
C SER A 164 17.39 15.78 4.73
N VAL A 165 17.32 17.13 4.89
CA VAL A 165 17.50 17.76 6.21
C VAL A 165 16.49 17.24 7.22
N TYR A 166 15.21 17.12 6.82
CA TYR A 166 14.20 16.57 7.71
C TYR A 166 14.50 15.12 8.10
N ASP A 167 14.73 14.24 7.12
CA ASP A 167 14.86 12.81 7.35
C ASP A 167 16.15 12.44 8.10
N PHE A 168 17.26 13.19 7.90
CA PHE A 168 18.55 12.88 8.53
C PHE A 168 18.87 13.71 9.77
N GLU A 169 18.30 14.91 9.92
CA GLU A 169 18.72 15.86 10.94
C GLU A 169 17.57 16.33 11.84
N ALA A 170 16.44 16.77 11.26
CA ALA A 170 15.39 17.48 11.98
C ALA A 170 14.28 16.61 12.53
N ALA A 171 14.02 15.43 11.92
CA ALA A 171 12.98 14.54 12.41
C ALA A 171 13.25 14.12 13.85
N ASP A 172 12.30 14.42 14.75
CA ASP A 172 12.35 13.99 16.14
C ASP A 172 11.96 12.52 16.29
N PRO A 173 12.90 11.63 16.69
CA PRO A 173 12.63 10.20 16.76
C PRO A 173 11.49 9.83 17.73
N GLU A 174 11.34 10.58 18.83
CA GLU A 174 10.28 10.31 19.81
C GLU A 174 8.91 10.63 19.23
N THR A 175 8.78 11.75 18.55
CA THR A 175 7.56 12.12 17.84
C THR A 175 7.22 11.11 16.71
N CYS A 176 8.22 10.68 15.94
CA CYS A 176 8.02 9.64 14.91
C CYS A 176 7.52 8.32 15.51
N ARG A 177 8.06 7.88 16.65
CA ARG A 177 7.58 6.69 17.35
C ARG A 177 6.14 6.85 17.85
N LYS A 178 5.80 7.98 18.47
CA LYS A 178 4.45 8.28 18.93
C LYS A 178 3.44 8.27 17.78
N LEU A 179 3.78 8.87 16.64
CA LEU A 179 2.94 8.86 15.44
C LEU A 179 2.75 7.44 14.88
N LEU A 180 3.82 6.64 14.86
CA LEU A 180 3.75 5.23 14.44
C LEU A 180 2.81 4.45 15.34
N ASP A 181 2.94 4.58 16.66
CA ASP A 181 2.09 3.89 17.63
C ASP A 181 0.62 4.33 17.52
N LEU A 182 0.34 5.61 17.24
CA LEU A 182 -1.01 6.11 17.01
C LEU A 182 -1.64 5.54 15.74
N TYR A 183 -0.92 5.51 14.62
CA TYR A 183 -1.43 4.94 13.36
C TYR A 183 -1.61 3.43 13.46
N GLU A 184 -0.68 2.72 14.09
CA GLU A 184 -0.82 1.28 14.34
C GLU A 184 -1.98 0.98 15.28
N GLY A 185 -2.15 1.77 16.34
CA GLY A 185 -3.27 1.65 17.28
C GLY A 185 -4.62 1.78 16.59
N GLU A 186 -4.79 2.81 15.75
CA GLU A 186 -6.03 3.00 14.98
C GLU A 186 -6.26 1.88 13.96
N ALA A 187 -5.23 1.45 13.22
CA ALA A 187 -5.34 0.34 12.29
C ALA A 187 -5.74 -0.96 13.02
N THR A 188 -5.14 -1.23 14.17
CA THR A 188 -5.44 -2.41 15.01
C THR A 188 -6.85 -2.37 15.57
N ARG A 189 -7.32 -1.19 16.03
CA ARG A 189 -8.69 -0.99 16.50
C ARG A 189 -9.70 -1.33 15.40
N LEU A 190 -9.51 -0.78 14.20
CA LEU A 190 -10.36 -1.05 13.04
C LEU A 190 -10.39 -2.55 12.70
N LEU A 191 -9.24 -3.22 12.64
CA LEU A 191 -9.15 -4.65 12.38
C LEU A 191 -9.85 -5.50 13.47
N ALA A 192 -9.76 -5.10 14.71
CA ALA A 192 -10.45 -5.78 15.82
C ALA A 192 -11.98 -5.65 15.71
N GLU A 193 -12.48 -4.47 15.33
CA GLU A 193 -13.91 -4.23 15.08
C GLU A 193 -14.43 -5.09 13.91
N TYR A 194 -13.67 -5.19 12.81
CA TYR A 194 -14.03 -6.07 11.70
C TYR A 194 -14.20 -7.53 12.14
N ARG A 195 -13.25 -8.03 12.93
CA ARG A 195 -13.32 -9.42 13.44
C ARG A 195 -14.53 -9.64 14.36
N ARG A 196 -14.87 -8.65 15.18
CA ARG A 196 -16.02 -8.69 16.09
C ARG A 196 -17.34 -8.70 15.31
N SER A 197 -17.51 -7.79 14.35
CA SER A 197 -18.74 -7.72 13.53
C SER A 197 -18.96 -9.01 12.73
N LYS A 198 -17.89 -9.61 12.22
CA LYS A 198 -17.97 -10.89 11.53
C LYS A 198 -18.42 -12.04 12.45
N PHE A 199 -17.96 -12.06 13.69
CA PHE A 199 -18.35 -13.08 14.67
C PHE A 199 -19.82 -12.94 15.08
N GLU A 200 -20.30 -11.72 15.25
CA GLU A 200 -21.70 -11.43 15.58
C GLU A 200 -22.64 -11.82 14.42
N ASN A 201 -22.28 -11.50 13.18
CA ASN A 201 -23.05 -11.90 12.00
C ASN A 201 -23.16 -13.43 11.85
N ARG A 202 -22.10 -14.17 12.15
CA ARG A 202 -22.15 -15.65 12.14
C ARG A 202 -23.10 -16.22 13.19
N LYS A 203 -23.19 -15.60 14.36
CA LYS A 203 -24.13 -16.04 15.41
C LYS A 203 -25.58 -15.78 15.02
N SER A 204 -25.89 -14.65 14.38
CA SER A 204 -27.26 -14.33 13.96
C SER A 204 -27.75 -15.25 12.83
N THR A 205 -26.91 -15.62 11.88
CA THR A 205 -27.28 -16.58 10.81
C THR A 205 -27.50 -17.99 11.31
N HIS A 206 -26.82 -18.43 12.38
CA HIS A 206 -27.07 -19.74 13.02
C HIS A 206 -28.30 -19.75 13.96
N ALA A 207 -28.70 -18.59 14.46
CA ALA A 207 -29.92 -18.50 15.29
C ALA A 207 -31.21 -18.56 14.44
N ASP A 208 -31.19 -18.03 13.22
CA ASP A 208 -32.34 -18.06 12.31
C ASP A 208 -32.61 -19.44 11.68
N THR A 209 -31.61 -20.29 11.56
CA THR A 209 -31.78 -21.66 11.03
C THR A 209 -32.29 -22.65 12.07
N GLY A 210 -32.31 -22.28 13.34
CA GLY A 210 -32.74 -23.16 14.46
C GLY A 210 -34.21 -23.03 14.89
N ASN A 211 -34.97 -22.05 14.39
CA ASN A 211 -36.29 -21.69 14.94
C ASN A 211 -37.52 -21.98 14.03
N ASN A 212 -37.36 -22.86 13.03
CA ASN A 212 -38.47 -23.19 12.12
C ASN A 212 -39.25 -24.47 12.52
N TYR A 213 -39.20 -24.89 13.75
CA TYR A 213 -40.11 -25.95 14.27
C TYR A 213 -40.76 -25.49 15.56
N ARG A 214 -42.06 -25.23 15.49
CA ARG A 214 -43.10 -25.01 16.49
C ARG A 214 -43.57 -23.56 16.68
N GLN A 215 -44.65 -23.24 16.00
CA GLN A 215 -45.78 -22.49 16.58
C GLN A 215 -47.07 -22.90 15.86
N GLY A 216 -47.89 -23.68 16.54
CA GLY A 216 -49.31 -23.83 16.24
C GLY A 216 -50.07 -22.55 16.67
N PRO A 217 -51.31 -22.37 16.18
CA PRO A 217 -52.04 -21.10 16.33
C PRO A 217 -52.51 -20.87 17.76
N GLN A 218 -52.14 -19.75 18.36
CA GLN A 218 -52.78 -19.24 19.60
C GLN A 218 -53.59 -18.01 19.30
N THR A 219 -54.85 -18.06 19.67
CA THR A 219 -55.86 -17.02 19.64
C THR A 219 -55.56 -15.87 20.62
N PRO A 220 -55.97 -14.63 20.34
CA PRO A 220 -55.70 -13.47 21.20
C PRO A 220 -56.66 -13.39 22.39
N ILE A 221 -56.15 -13.18 23.59
CA ILE A 221 -56.91 -12.72 24.74
C ILE A 221 -56.63 -11.23 24.93
N SER A 222 -57.69 -10.45 24.85
CA SER A 222 -57.73 -9.03 25.25
C SER A 222 -57.71 -8.90 26.77
N ASP A 223 -56.87 -8.07 27.29
CA ASP A 223 -57.24 -7.34 28.52
C ASP A 223 -56.62 -5.94 28.59
N SER A 224 -57.53 -5.05 28.98
CA SER A 224 -57.42 -3.61 29.08
C SER A 224 -56.91 -3.17 30.45
N SER A 225 -56.36 -1.99 30.46
CA SER A 225 -56.34 -0.97 31.54
C SER A 225 -55.10 -0.87 32.43
N SER A 226 -54.47 0.23 32.38
CA SER A 226 -54.40 1.36 33.30
C SER A 226 -52.99 1.95 33.41
N ASN A 227 -52.86 3.15 32.89
CA ASN A 227 -52.68 4.40 33.66
C ASN A 227 -51.30 4.69 34.26
N THR A 228 -50.67 5.68 33.66
CA THR A 228 -49.99 6.86 34.22
C THR A 228 -48.82 6.65 35.19
N LEU A 229 -47.66 7.14 34.74
CA LEU A 229 -46.98 8.30 35.39
C LEU A 229 -45.79 8.74 34.52
N ARG A 230 -45.89 9.97 33.99
CA ARG A 230 -44.77 10.68 33.37
C ARG A 230 -43.76 11.02 34.47
N ARG A 231 -42.54 10.46 34.39
CA ARG A 231 -41.36 11.05 35.01
C ARG A 231 -40.60 11.82 33.96
N SER A 232 -40.37 13.07 34.22
CA SER A 232 -39.50 13.99 33.49
C SER A 232 -38.07 13.43 33.55
N GLU A 233 -37.58 12.99 32.40
CA GLU A 233 -36.16 12.61 32.22
C GLU A 233 -35.37 13.93 32.01
N GLY A 234 -34.42 14.17 32.92
CA GLY A 234 -33.36 15.15 32.72
C GLY A 234 -32.39 14.68 31.61
N PRO A 235 -31.53 15.55 31.08
CA PRO A 235 -30.69 15.20 29.97
C PRO A 235 -29.72 14.10 30.38
N ASP A 236 -29.85 12.93 29.73
CA ASP A 236 -28.92 11.79 29.81
C ASP A 236 -27.53 12.23 29.32
N THR A 237 -26.63 12.48 30.25
CA THR A 237 -25.20 12.74 29.99
C THR A 237 -24.35 11.46 29.86
N ASN A 238 -24.96 10.35 29.59
CA ASN A 238 -24.23 9.14 29.20
C ASN A 238 -24.06 9.13 27.69
N PHE A 239 -23.00 9.80 27.20
CA PHE A 239 -22.42 9.53 25.90
C PHE A 239 -21.74 8.14 25.98
N GLU A 240 -22.54 7.08 26.07
CA GLU A 240 -22.05 5.78 25.65
C GLU A 240 -21.69 5.88 24.18
N PHE A 241 -20.38 5.94 23.91
CA PHE A 241 -19.87 5.67 22.58
C PHE A 241 -20.43 4.29 22.17
N ARG A 242 -21.59 4.28 21.53
CA ARG A 242 -22.02 3.11 20.78
C ARG A 242 -20.91 2.87 19.75
N VAL A 243 -20.02 1.95 20.06
CA VAL A 243 -19.07 1.37 19.10
C VAL A 243 -19.95 0.85 17.98
N SER A 244 -20.10 1.66 16.92
CA SER A 244 -20.87 1.28 15.76
C SER A 244 -20.18 0.07 15.15
N SER A 245 -20.80 -1.11 15.25
CA SER A 245 -20.46 -2.20 14.34
C SER A 245 -20.55 -1.61 12.93
N PHE A 246 -19.55 -1.81 12.10
CA PHE A 246 -19.49 -1.25 10.72
C PHE A 246 -20.68 -1.70 9.84
N GLY A 247 -21.65 -2.41 10.38
CA GLY A 247 -22.71 -3.04 9.60
C GLY A 247 -22.16 -4.16 8.73
N PRO A 248 -22.67 -4.33 7.50
CA PRO A 248 -22.23 -5.42 6.62
C PRO A 248 -20.74 -5.26 6.26
N PRO A 249 -20.02 -6.37 6.06
CA PRO A 249 -18.55 -6.40 5.82
C PRO A 249 -18.06 -5.47 4.70
N GLU A 250 -18.92 -5.13 3.73
CA GLU A 250 -18.58 -4.24 2.61
C GLU A 250 -18.30 -2.80 3.05
N ARG A 251 -18.89 -2.35 4.15
CA ARG A 251 -18.70 -0.99 4.70
C ARG A 251 -17.41 -0.83 5.48
N PHE A 252 -16.70 -1.90 5.78
CA PHE A 252 -15.43 -1.81 6.50
C PHE A 252 -14.37 -1.07 5.67
N PRO A 253 -13.70 -0.04 6.21
CA PRO A 253 -12.79 0.82 5.46
C PRO A 253 -11.39 0.19 5.28
N LEU A 254 -11.30 -0.95 4.58
CA LEU A 254 -10.08 -1.72 4.44
C LEU A 254 -8.94 -0.93 3.79
N ARG A 255 -9.25 -0.09 2.77
CA ARG A 255 -8.24 0.77 2.14
C ARG A 255 -7.68 1.81 3.11
N LYS A 256 -8.48 2.29 4.07
CA LYS A 256 -8.00 3.20 5.11
C LYS A 256 -7.05 2.49 6.08
N VAL A 257 -7.32 1.24 6.42
CA VAL A 257 -6.38 0.45 7.24
C VAL A 257 -5.04 0.27 6.52
N TYR A 258 -5.08 0.04 5.21
CA TYR A 258 -3.85 -0.02 4.41
C TYR A 258 -3.12 1.34 4.35
N ASP A 259 -3.82 2.44 4.19
CA ASP A 259 -3.24 3.79 4.26
C ASP A 259 -2.51 4.04 5.60
N LEU A 260 -3.13 3.65 6.71
CA LEU A 260 -2.48 3.71 8.04
C LEU A 260 -1.25 2.81 8.11
N THR A 261 -1.29 1.62 7.52
CA THR A 261 -0.14 0.71 7.41
C THR A 261 1.02 1.35 6.64
N LEU A 262 0.73 2.03 5.52
CA LEU A 262 1.74 2.74 4.74
C LEU A 262 2.35 3.91 5.51
N LYS A 263 1.57 4.61 6.33
CA LYS A 263 2.08 5.67 7.23
C LYS A 263 3.03 5.10 8.28
N CYS A 264 2.71 3.94 8.87
CA CYS A 264 3.62 3.24 9.77
C CYS A 264 4.92 2.83 9.05
N SER A 265 4.84 2.30 7.83
CA SER A 265 6.01 1.96 7.01
C SER A 265 6.86 3.19 6.68
N HIS A 266 6.24 4.33 6.38
CA HIS A 266 6.97 5.58 6.12
C HIS A 266 7.72 6.09 7.36
N LEU A 267 7.06 6.11 8.52
CA LEU A 267 7.69 6.52 9.78
C LEU A 267 8.84 5.58 10.19
N PHE A 268 8.68 4.27 9.95
CA PHE A 268 9.78 3.31 10.09
C PHE A 268 10.97 3.70 9.21
N ASN A 269 10.74 4.03 7.93
CA ASN A 269 11.81 4.42 7.01
C ASN A 269 12.51 5.74 7.44
N ILE A 270 11.78 6.70 8.02
CA ILE A 270 12.37 7.92 8.60
C ILE A 270 13.24 7.56 9.81
N LEU A 271 12.74 6.75 10.75
CA LEU A 271 13.50 6.32 11.92
C LEU A 271 14.77 5.55 11.54
N ASP A 272 14.70 4.72 10.51
CA ASP A 272 15.83 3.96 9.96
C ASP A 272 16.87 4.91 9.30
N ALA A 273 16.43 5.82 8.45
CA ALA A 273 17.29 6.83 7.80
C ALA A 273 17.95 7.76 8.82
N ARG A 274 17.22 8.14 9.88
CA ARG A 274 17.71 8.96 10.99
C ARG A 274 18.74 8.22 11.86
N GLY A 275 18.93 6.89 11.67
CA GLY A 275 19.77 6.06 12.55
C GLY A 275 19.24 5.96 13.98
N ALA A 276 17.94 6.18 14.19
CA ALA A 276 17.31 6.26 15.50
C ALA A 276 16.82 4.93 16.05
N ILE A 277 17.00 3.84 15.30
CA ILE A 277 16.58 2.48 15.68
C ILE A 277 17.75 1.51 15.65
N SER A 278 17.84 0.66 16.67
CA SER A 278 18.80 -0.44 16.70
C SER A 278 18.39 -1.56 15.73
N VAL A 279 19.33 -2.47 15.43
CA VAL A 279 19.05 -3.66 14.59
C VAL A 279 17.87 -4.48 15.15
N THR A 280 17.82 -4.65 16.48
CA THR A 280 16.74 -5.40 17.13
C THR A 280 15.39 -4.68 17.03
N GLU A 281 15.36 -3.37 17.25
CA GLU A 281 14.15 -2.55 17.06
C GLU A 281 13.68 -2.56 15.60
N ARG A 282 14.61 -2.50 14.66
CA ARG A 282 14.30 -2.58 13.23
C ARG A 282 13.49 -3.84 12.89
N VAL A 283 13.96 -5.00 13.34
CA VAL A 283 13.26 -6.28 13.14
C VAL A 283 11.87 -6.25 13.78
N ALA A 284 11.76 -5.73 15.00
CA ALA A 284 10.49 -5.64 15.71
C ALA A 284 9.50 -4.71 15.02
N LEU A 285 9.93 -3.52 14.57
CA LEU A 285 9.08 -2.57 13.84
C LEU A 285 8.62 -3.12 12.49
N ILE A 286 9.51 -3.78 11.74
CA ILE A 286 9.15 -4.47 10.50
C ILE A 286 8.05 -5.50 10.77
N ALA A 287 8.19 -6.32 11.81
CA ALA A 287 7.20 -7.33 12.16
C ALA A 287 5.83 -6.73 12.53
N ARG A 288 5.82 -5.61 13.28
CA ARG A 288 4.59 -4.87 13.64
C ARG A 288 3.86 -4.39 12.38
N VAL A 289 4.54 -3.67 11.49
CA VAL A 289 3.93 -3.15 10.26
C VAL A 289 3.50 -4.27 9.32
N ARG A 290 4.33 -5.31 9.16
CA ARG A 290 3.99 -6.50 8.37
C ARG A 290 2.71 -7.18 8.84
N LYS A 291 2.49 -7.29 10.15
CA LYS A 291 1.27 -7.86 10.73
C LYS A 291 0.01 -7.12 10.28
N LEU A 292 0.05 -5.79 10.18
CA LEU A 292 -1.05 -4.99 9.64
C LEU A 292 -1.28 -5.30 8.17
N ALA A 293 -0.22 -5.27 7.34
CA ALA A 293 -0.30 -5.58 5.92
C ALA A 293 -0.87 -6.98 5.65
N CYS A 294 -0.41 -8.00 6.36
CA CYS A 294 -0.92 -9.37 6.27
C CYS A 294 -2.40 -9.47 6.67
N SER A 295 -2.82 -8.74 7.71
CA SER A 295 -4.23 -8.70 8.11
C SER A 295 -5.11 -8.06 7.04
N VAL A 296 -4.62 -6.99 6.40
CA VAL A 296 -5.32 -6.32 5.30
C VAL A 296 -5.46 -7.23 4.08
N ALA A 297 -4.37 -7.92 3.69
CA ALA A 297 -4.36 -8.85 2.57
C ALA A 297 -5.35 -10.00 2.78
N ALA A 298 -5.34 -10.63 3.96
CA ALA A 298 -6.24 -11.71 4.31
C ALA A 298 -7.72 -11.30 4.22
N ILE A 299 -8.07 -10.12 4.75
CA ILE A 299 -9.44 -9.58 4.67
C ILE A 299 -9.83 -9.28 3.21
N TYR A 300 -8.91 -8.77 2.41
CA TYR A 300 -9.20 -8.48 1.01
C TYR A 300 -9.52 -9.74 0.22
N VAL A 301 -8.69 -10.77 0.30
CA VAL A 301 -8.91 -12.05 -0.39
C VAL A 301 -10.18 -12.72 0.10
N GLU A 302 -10.45 -12.73 1.40
CA GLU A 302 -11.69 -13.25 1.96
C GLU A 302 -12.94 -12.55 1.37
N ARG A 303 -12.89 -11.22 1.19
CA ARG A 303 -13.98 -10.46 0.60
C ARG A 303 -14.17 -10.76 -0.89
N GLN A 304 -13.08 -11.00 -1.63
CA GLN A 304 -13.18 -11.40 -3.03
C GLN A 304 -13.86 -12.76 -3.16
N ALA A 305 -13.42 -13.76 -2.39
CA ALA A 305 -14.02 -15.09 -2.39
C ALA A 305 -15.52 -15.05 -2.04
N ALA A 306 -15.93 -14.22 -1.08
CA ALA A 306 -17.33 -14.07 -0.72
C ALA A 306 -18.19 -13.48 -1.85
N ARG A 307 -17.64 -12.56 -2.65
CA ARG A 307 -18.34 -11.97 -3.81
C ARG A 307 -18.51 -12.95 -4.96
N GLU A 308 -17.52 -13.81 -5.22
CA GLU A 308 -17.58 -14.82 -6.26
C GLU A 308 -18.63 -15.91 -5.97
N VAL A 309 -18.90 -16.20 -4.69
CA VAL A 309 -19.96 -17.14 -4.29
C VAL A 309 -21.37 -16.54 -4.44
N THR A 310 -21.48 -15.21 -4.43
CA THR A 310 -22.78 -14.50 -4.52
C THR A 310 -23.12 -13.97 -5.91
N ALA A 311 -22.19 -14.05 -6.87
CA ALA A 311 -22.36 -13.66 -8.28
C ALA A 311 -22.67 -14.86 -9.17
#